data_5638021f6399abcc205caac00265759a
#
_entry.id   5638021f6399abcc205caac00265759a
#
_cell.length_a   1.000
_cell.length_b   1.000
_cell.length_c   1.000
_cell.angle_alpha   90.00
_cell.angle_beta   90.00
_cell.angle_gamma   90.00
#
_symmetry.space_group_name_H-M   'P 1'
#
loop_
_entity.id
_entity.type
_entity.pdbx_description
1 polymer ?
#
loop_
_entity_poly.entity_id
_entity_poly.type
_entity_poly.pdbx_seq_one_letter_code
_entity_poly.pdbx_strand_id
1 'polypeptide(L)'
;IAEADLEEGERISLEMRGGLLYANRKEGIEASGVVIGAAKLGEDVGVSDLRGLISLEEGRIILCKVPRVQNGGSRKVDLAALSHQVSRAAKVGCLGIEALSALRKVGREPDIIFGAKEFAVEAAYHGLGSVIVSVDEQIPGLLTRLESEGLKYELIDLTSE
;
A
#
# COMPACT_ATOMS: atom_id res chain seq x y z
N ILE A 1 -8.36 13.81 -6.72
CA ILE A 1 -9.52 13.34 -7.49
C ILE A 1 -10.73 14.14 -7.05
N ALA A 2 -11.53 14.66 -8.00
CA ALA A 2 -12.78 15.34 -7.71
C ALA A 2 -13.89 14.35 -7.34
N GLU A 3 -14.56 14.54 -6.20
CA GLU A 3 -15.73 13.75 -5.77
C GLU A 3 -17.09 14.41 -6.14
N ALA A 4 -17.06 15.51 -6.88
CA ALA A 4 -18.19 16.20 -7.46
C ALA A 4 -17.72 17.04 -8.63
N ASP A 5 -18.65 17.61 -9.41
CA ASP A 5 -18.31 18.68 -10.35
C ASP A 5 -17.87 19.90 -9.54
N LEU A 6 -16.64 20.36 -9.73
CA LEU A 6 -16.02 21.46 -9.01
C LEU A 6 -15.73 22.62 -9.95
N GLU A 7 -15.92 23.84 -9.48
CA GLU A 7 -15.68 25.05 -10.24
C GLU A 7 -14.34 25.71 -9.87
N GLU A 8 -13.73 26.41 -10.82
CA GLU A 8 -12.53 27.21 -10.57
C GLU A 8 -12.81 28.27 -9.49
N GLY A 9 -11.86 28.42 -8.55
CA GLY A 9 -11.97 29.36 -7.43
C GLY A 9 -12.82 28.85 -6.26
N GLU A 10 -13.46 27.70 -6.38
CA GLU A 10 -14.23 27.09 -5.30
C GLU A 10 -13.32 26.61 -4.18
N ARG A 11 -13.69 26.88 -2.91
CA ARG A 11 -13.01 26.29 -1.75
C ARG A 11 -13.64 24.94 -1.40
N ILE A 12 -12.78 23.95 -1.34
CA ILE A 12 -13.18 22.55 -1.11
C ILE A 12 -12.39 21.93 0.04
N SER A 13 -12.91 20.84 0.56
CA SER A 13 -12.26 20.02 1.57
C SER A 13 -11.36 18.95 0.92
N LEU A 14 -10.28 18.57 1.61
CA LEU A 14 -9.30 17.59 1.16
C LEU A 14 -9.22 16.42 2.13
N GLU A 15 -9.36 15.22 1.63
CA GLU A 15 -9.36 13.99 2.43
C GLU A 15 -8.50 12.91 1.78
N MET A 16 -7.57 12.33 2.57
CA MET A 16 -6.84 11.13 2.14
C MET A 16 -7.68 9.87 2.40
N ARG A 17 -7.82 9.04 1.38
CA ARG A 17 -8.55 7.79 1.49
C ARG A 17 -8.02 6.75 0.52
N GLY A 18 -7.67 5.56 1.03
CA GLY A 18 -7.14 4.48 0.20
C GLY A 18 -5.85 4.84 -0.57
N GLY A 19 -5.01 5.72 -0.01
CA GLY A 19 -3.77 6.18 -0.65
C GLY A 19 -3.95 7.31 -1.68
N LEU A 20 -5.17 7.82 -1.86
CA LEU A 20 -5.48 8.89 -2.81
C LEU A 20 -6.06 10.12 -2.12
N LEU A 21 -5.73 11.31 -2.63
CA LEU A 21 -6.28 12.56 -2.16
C LEU A 21 -7.56 12.92 -2.92
N TYR A 22 -8.63 13.15 -2.18
CA TYR A 22 -9.94 13.51 -2.72
C TYR A 22 -10.30 14.95 -2.38
N ALA A 23 -10.88 15.64 -3.35
CA ALA A 23 -11.44 16.97 -3.22
C ALA A 23 -12.98 16.89 -3.22
N ASN A 24 -13.60 17.41 -2.15
CA ASN A 24 -15.04 17.31 -1.96
C ASN A 24 -15.61 18.52 -1.20
N ARG A 25 -16.94 18.53 -0.97
CA ARG A 25 -17.65 19.57 -0.22
C ARG A 25 -18.06 19.15 1.17
N LYS A 26 -17.41 18.11 1.75
CA LYS A 26 -17.76 17.63 3.08
C LYS A 26 -17.40 18.67 4.14
N GLU A 27 -18.32 18.87 5.08
CA GLU A 27 -18.08 19.70 6.25
C GLU A 27 -17.30 18.95 7.33
N GLY A 28 -16.62 19.68 8.21
CA GLY A 28 -15.89 19.12 9.35
C GLY A 28 -14.53 18.52 9.00
N ILE A 29 -14.06 18.65 7.76
CA ILE A 29 -12.71 18.27 7.35
C ILE A 29 -11.79 19.50 7.55
N GLU A 30 -10.68 19.29 8.27
CA GLU A 30 -9.75 20.38 8.60
C GLU A 30 -8.97 20.90 7.39
N ALA A 31 -8.56 19.98 6.50
CA ALA A 31 -7.79 20.33 5.32
C ALA A 31 -8.69 20.87 4.21
N SER A 32 -8.29 21.98 3.62
CA SER A 32 -9.02 22.61 2.52
C SER A 32 -8.09 23.26 1.50
N GLY A 33 -8.61 23.61 0.34
CA GLY A 33 -7.90 24.33 -0.69
C GLY A 33 -8.84 24.99 -1.69
N VAL A 34 -8.27 25.69 -2.67
CA VAL A 34 -9.01 26.37 -3.73
C VAL A 34 -8.74 25.68 -5.07
N VAL A 35 -9.79 25.33 -5.78
CA VAL A 35 -9.74 24.70 -7.11
C VAL A 35 -9.09 25.65 -8.13
N ILE A 36 -8.06 25.20 -8.83
CA ILE A 36 -7.31 25.98 -9.82
C ILE A 36 -8.05 26.03 -11.17
N GLY A 37 -8.70 24.95 -11.54
CA GLY A 37 -9.46 24.83 -12.78
C GLY A 37 -10.62 23.85 -12.60
N ALA A 38 -11.74 24.11 -13.27
CA ALA A 38 -12.93 23.28 -13.16
C ALA A 38 -12.64 21.81 -13.46
N ALA A 39 -13.24 20.91 -12.68
CA ALA A 39 -13.11 19.47 -12.85
C ALA A 39 -14.45 18.77 -12.68
N LYS A 40 -14.68 17.71 -13.43
CA LYS A 40 -15.87 16.87 -13.31
C LYS A 40 -15.65 15.76 -12.28
N LEU A 41 -16.74 15.19 -11.79
CA LEU A 41 -16.69 14.02 -10.91
C LEU A 41 -15.77 12.94 -11.48
N GLY A 42 -14.77 12.52 -10.68
CA GLY A 42 -13.81 11.47 -11.02
C GLY A 42 -12.57 11.95 -11.77
N GLU A 43 -12.50 13.21 -12.16
CA GLU A 43 -11.32 13.77 -12.83
C GLU A 43 -10.23 14.19 -11.83
N ASP A 44 -9.03 14.37 -12.35
CA ASP A 44 -7.95 15.04 -11.64
C ASP A 44 -8.29 16.53 -11.46
N VAL A 45 -7.93 17.06 -10.30
CA VAL A 45 -8.18 18.47 -9.96
C VAL A 45 -6.95 19.09 -9.31
N GLY A 46 -6.56 20.26 -9.82
CA GLY A 46 -5.51 21.08 -9.23
C GLY A 46 -6.07 21.92 -8.08
N VAL A 47 -5.31 22.02 -6.98
CA VAL A 47 -5.71 22.76 -5.79
C VAL A 47 -4.57 23.65 -5.31
N SER A 48 -4.88 24.88 -4.98
CA SER A 48 -3.98 25.88 -4.39
C SER A 48 -4.48 26.36 -3.02
N ASP A 49 -3.78 27.32 -2.41
CA ASP A 49 -4.14 27.92 -1.10
C ASP A 49 -4.54 26.84 -0.08
N LEU A 50 -3.66 25.86 0.11
CA LEU A 50 -3.87 24.76 1.04
C LEU A 50 -3.88 25.28 2.47
N ARG A 51 -4.87 24.86 3.26
CA ARG A 51 -5.03 25.20 4.69
C ARG A 51 -5.38 23.95 5.49
N GLY A 52 -5.01 23.96 6.78
CA GLY A 52 -5.21 22.82 7.67
C GLY A 52 -4.22 21.68 7.41
N LEU A 53 -4.43 20.58 8.10
CA LEU A 53 -3.58 19.40 8.02
C LEU A 53 -4.33 18.24 7.36
N ILE A 54 -3.68 17.65 6.37
CA ILE A 54 -4.13 16.34 5.85
C ILE A 54 -3.55 15.29 6.80
N SER A 55 -4.43 14.61 7.54
CA SER A 55 -4.02 13.50 8.39
C SER A 55 -3.57 12.34 7.51
N LEU A 56 -2.29 12.05 7.53
CA LEU A 56 -1.67 10.96 6.80
C LEU A 56 -0.69 10.26 7.73
N GLU A 57 -1.06 9.07 8.19
CA GLU A 57 -0.15 8.18 8.91
C GLU A 57 0.61 7.32 7.90
N GLU A 58 1.88 6.99 8.22
CA GLU A 58 2.67 6.06 7.44
C GLU A 58 1.98 4.68 7.40
N GLY A 59 1.85 4.11 6.21
CA GLY A 59 1.23 2.80 6.02
C GLY A 59 2.08 1.69 6.65
N ARG A 60 1.43 0.79 7.39
CA ARG A 60 2.11 -0.36 8.01
C ARG A 60 2.61 -1.33 6.94
N ILE A 61 3.88 -1.73 7.01
CA ILE A 61 4.50 -2.70 6.12
C ILE A 61 4.74 -4.01 6.86
N ILE A 62 4.16 -5.10 6.37
CA ILE A 62 4.41 -6.45 6.88
C ILE A 62 5.12 -7.25 5.79
N LEU A 63 6.27 -7.81 6.13
CA LEU A 63 7.07 -8.67 5.26
C LEU A 63 6.90 -10.11 5.70
N CYS A 64 6.41 -10.96 4.81
CA CYS A 64 6.26 -12.39 5.05
C CYS A 64 7.34 -13.13 4.26
N LYS A 65 8.32 -13.68 4.97
CA LYS A 65 9.41 -14.46 4.36
C LYS A 65 8.93 -15.89 4.10
N VAL A 66 9.15 -16.38 2.88
CA VAL A 66 8.92 -17.78 2.48
C VAL A 66 10.23 -18.41 2.00
N PRO A 67 10.42 -19.71 2.18
CA PRO A 67 11.66 -20.36 1.77
C PRO A 67 11.73 -20.49 0.23
N ARG A 68 12.95 -20.42 -0.30
CA ARG A 68 13.23 -20.72 -1.71
C ARG A 68 12.97 -22.18 -2.03
N VAL A 69 12.80 -22.50 -3.30
CA VAL A 69 12.45 -23.85 -3.77
C VAL A 69 13.42 -24.94 -3.29
N GLN A 70 14.72 -24.64 -3.18
CA GLN A 70 15.75 -25.54 -2.67
C GLN A 70 15.51 -25.95 -1.20
N ASN A 71 14.81 -25.12 -0.45
CA ASN A 71 14.47 -25.33 0.96
C ASN A 71 12.98 -25.71 1.12
N GLY A 72 12.34 -26.21 0.06
CA GLY A 72 10.96 -26.67 0.04
C GLY A 72 9.96 -25.72 -0.61
N GLY A 73 10.30 -24.44 -0.76
CA GLY A 73 9.46 -23.46 -1.44
C GLY A 73 8.07 -23.31 -0.80
N SER A 74 7.07 -23.06 -1.61
CA SER A 74 5.68 -22.90 -1.16
C SER A 74 5.07 -24.13 -0.44
N ARG A 75 5.73 -25.28 -0.46
CA ARG A 75 5.31 -26.50 0.27
C ARG A 75 5.67 -26.45 1.75
N LYS A 76 6.67 -25.64 2.09
CA LYS A 76 7.18 -25.43 3.46
C LYS A 76 6.77 -24.07 4.02
N VAL A 77 5.61 -23.59 3.65
CA VAL A 77 5.04 -22.33 4.16
C VAL A 77 3.90 -22.65 5.13
N ASP A 78 3.90 -21.98 6.28
CA ASP A 78 2.74 -21.95 7.18
C ASP A 78 1.60 -21.18 6.53
N LEU A 79 0.73 -21.93 5.85
CA LEU A 79 -0.39 -21.37 5.10
C LEU A 79 -1.45 -20.73 6.02
N ALA A 80 -1.59 -21.20 7.26
CA ALA A 80 -2.53 -20.61 8.22
C ALA A 80 -2.06 -19.22 8.66
N ALA A 81 -0.79 -19.10 8.99
CA ALA A 81 -0.17 -17.81 9.33
C ALA A 81 -0.19 -16.85 8.13
N LEU A 82 0.12 -17.32 6.91
CA LEU A 82 0.04 -16.52 5.69
C LEU A 82 -1.39 -16.01 5.46
N SER A 83 -2.37 -16.89 5.51
CA SER A 83 -3.79 -16.53 5.34
C SER A 83 -4.22 -15.46 6.32
N HIS A 84 -3.81 -15.58 7.60
CA HIS A 84 -4.11 -14.56 8.61
C HIS A 84 -3.52 -13.20 8.25
N GLN A 85 -2.29 -13.13 7.76
CA GLN A 85 -1.66 -11.85 7.38
C GLN A 85 -2.34 -11.20 6.19
N VAL A 86 -2.63 -11.98 5.13
CA VAL A 86 -3.17 -11.42 3.89
C VAL A 86 -4.67 -11.12 3.92
N SER A 87 -5.43 -11.78 4.80
CA SER A 87 -6.88 -11.55 4.93
C SER A 87 -7.21 -10.14 5.40
N ARG A 88 -6.30 -9.49 6.13
CA ARG A 88 -6.46 -8.15 6.71
C ARG A 88 -5.70 -7.07 5.94
N ALA A 89 -4.97 -7.45 4.90
CA ALA A 89 -4.14 -6.54 4.13
C ALA A 89 -4.97 -5.70 3.15
N ALA A 90 -4.75 -4.38 3.13
CA ALA A 90 -5.33 -3.51 2.12
C ALA A 90 -4.77 -3.83 0.73
N LYS A 91 -3.45 -4.09 0.67
CA LYS A 91 -2.73 -4.48 -0.54
C LYS A 91 -1.73 -5.60 -0.27
N VAL A 92 -1.55 -6.48 -1.25
CA VAL A 92 -0.61 -7.60 -1.18
C VAL A 92 0.30 -7.57 -2.40
N GLY A 93 1.60 -7.53 -2.16
CA GLY A 93 2.63 -7.71 -3.19
C GLY A 93 3.38 -9.02 -3.02
N CYS A 94 4.01 -9.52 -4.07
CA CYS A 94 4.87 -10.69 -3.98
C CYS A 94 6.22 -10.50 -4.67
N LEU A 95 7.23 -11.18 -4.14
CA LEU A 95 8.58 -11.28 -4.67
C LEU A 95 8.99 -12.74 -4.76
N GLY A 96 9.14 -13.24 -5.97
CA GLY A 96 9.50 -14.62 -6.28
C GLY A 96 8.29 -15.52 -6.52
N ILE A 97 8.55 -16.58 -7.29
CA ILE A 97 7.50 -17.55 -7.70
C ILE A 97 7.00 -18.36 -6.51
N GLU A 98 7.85 -18.60 -5.50
CA GLU A 98 7.49 -19.29 -4.28
C GLU A 98 6.44 -18.50 -3.48
N ALA A 99 6.62 -17.17 -3.41
CA ALA A 99 5.67 -16.26 -2.79
C ALA A 99 4.33 -16.24 -3.53
N LEU A 100 4.36 -16.15 -4.86
CA LEU A 100 3.15 -16.21 -5.69
C LEU A 100 2.40 -17.54 -5.50
N SER A 101 3.15 -18.66 -5.52
CA SER A 101 2.57 -19.98 -5.34
C SER A 101 1.95 -20.17 -3.95
N ALA A 102 2.60 -19.64 -2.89
CA ALA A 102 2.07 -19.68 -1.53
C ALA A 102 0.78 -18.85 -1.40
N LEU A 103 0.75 -17.64 -1.97
CA LEU A 103 -0.44 -16.79 -1.97
C LEU A 103 -1.63 -17.46 -2.66
N ARG A 104 -1.41 -18.08 -3.82
CA ARG A 104 -2.46 -18.81 -4.54
C ARG A 104 -3.00 -20.01 -3.77
N LYS A 105 -2.17 -20.70 -2.98
CA LYS A 105 -2.61 -21.79 -2.10
C LYS A 105 -3.59 -21.33 -1.01
N VAL A 106 -3.50 -20.10 -0.57
CA VAL A 106 -4.46 -19.52 0.39
C VAL A 106 -5.59 -18.75 -0.29
N GLY A 107 -5.72 -18.86 -1.62
CA GLY A 107 -6.77 -18.22 -2.38
C GLY A 107 -6.63 -16.71 -2.53
N ARG A 108 -5.42 -16.16 -2.34
CA ARG A 108 -5.15 -14.72 -2.47
C ARG A 108 -4.29 -14.43 -3.71
N GLU A 109 -4.87 -13.83 -4.73
CA GLU A 109 -4.04 -13.25 -5.80
C GLU A 109 -3.39 -11.95 -5.31
N PRO A 110 -2.09 -11.76 -5.56
CA PRO A 110 -1.43 -10.51 -5.20
C PRO A 110 -1.92 -9.36 -6.08
N ASP A 111 -1.97 -8.16 -5.50
CA ASP A 111 -2.25 -6.93 -6.25
C ASP A 111 -1.04 -6.53 -7.11
N ILE A 112 0.18 -6.83 -6.64
CA ILE A 112 1.44 -6.48 -7.29
C ILE A 112 2.32 -7.71 -7.41
N ILE A 113 2.65 -8.11 -8.64
CA ILE A 113 3.56 -9.23 -8.96
C ILE A 113 4.96 -8.72 -9.31
N PHE A 114 5.06 -7.58 -9.98
CA PHE A 114 6.32 -6.96 -10.36
C PHE A 114 6.44 -5.58 -9.73
N GLY A 115 7.66 -5.22 -9.29
CA GLY A 115 7.90 -3.92 -8.64
C GLY A 115 7.41 -3.83 -7.20
N ALA A 116 7.23 -4.94 -6.50
CA ALA A 116 6.68 -4.97 -5.14
C ALA A 116 7.55 -4.23 -4.11
N LYS A 117 8.87 -4.11 -4.32
CA LYS A 117 9.76 -3.33 -3.45
C LYS A 117 9.42 -1.84 -3.49
N GLU A 118 9.30 -1.28 -4.69
CA GLU A 118 8.94 0.13 -4.89
C GLU A 118 7.49 0.39 -4.47
N PHE A 119 6.60 -0.54 -4.77
CA PHE A 119 5.21 -0.47 -4.31
C PHE A 119 5.11 -0.37 -2.79
N ALA A 120 5.88 -1.16 -2.03
CA ALA A 120 5.85 -1.10 -0.56
C ALA A 120 6.25 0.28 -0.02
N VAL A 121 7.25 0.90 -0.63
CA VAL A 121 7.69 2.27 -0.30
C VAL A 121 6.61 3.28 -0.62
N GLU A 122 6.11 3.27 -1.84
CA GLU A 122 5.13 4.24 -2.31
C GLU A 122 3.80 4.12 -1.54
N ALA A 123 3.34 2.89 -1.31
CA ALA A 123 2.14 2.63 -0.51
C ALA A 123 2.25 3.19 0.91
N ALA A 124 3.40 2.99 1.56
CA ALA A 124 3.64 3.49 2.91
C ALA A 124 3.58 5.02 2.97
N TYR A 125 4.20 5.71 2.02
CA TYR A 125 4.15 7.16 1.92
C TYR A 125 2.75 7.71 1.66
N HIS A 126 1.89 6.92 1.02
CA HIS A 126 0.49 7.26 0.81
C HIS A 126 -0.46 6.79 1.94
N GLY A 127 0.09 6.33 3.06
CA GLY A 127 -0.68 5.87 4.21
C GLY A 127 -1.40 4.54 3.98
N LEU A 128 -1.01 3.79 2.95
CA LEU A 128 -1.62 2.52 2.59
C LEU A 128 -0.83 1.35 3.18
N GLY A 129 -1.47 0.57 4.05
CA GLY A 129 -0.87 -0.64 4.60
C GLY A 129 -0.69 -1.73 3.54
N SER A 130 0.44 -2.43 3.58
CA SER A 130 0.76 -3.49 2.64
C SER A 130 1.36 -4.73 3.33
N VAL A 131 1.10 -5.88 2.74
CA VAL A 131 1.79 -7.15 3.05
C VAL A 131 2.60 -7.55 1.83
N ILE A 132 3.89 -7.73 1.99
CA ILE A 132 4.79 -8.20 0.93
C ILE A 132 5.24 -9.62 1.28
N VAL A 133 4.82 -10.58 0.49
CA VAL A 133 5.28 -11.97 0.60
C VAL A 133 6.50 -12.14 -0.27
N SER A 134 7.62 -12.51 0.29
CA SER A 134 8.91 -12.54 -0.39
C SER A 134 9.65 -13.85 -0.17
N VAL A 135 10.21 -14.38 -1.24
CA VAL A 135 11.20 -15.45 -1.11
C VAL A 135 12.42 -14.95 -0.32
N ASP A 136 13.01 -15.82 0.46
CA ASP A 136 14.06 -15.48 1.42
C ASP A 136 15.26 -14.72 0.81
N GLU A 137 15.68 -15.08 -0.40
CA GLU A 137 16.80 -14.44 -1.11
C GLU A 137 16.55 -12.99 -1.51
N GLN A 138 15.28 -12.56 -1.62
CA GLN A 138 14.92 -11.18 -1.95
C GLN A 138 14.76 -10.29 -0.70
N ILE A 139 14.71 -10.88 0.48
CA ILE A 139 14.53 -10.15 1.76
C ILE A 139 15.65 -9.12 1.99
N PRO A 140 16.95 -9.43 1.86
CA PRO A 140 17.99 -8.44 2.13
C PRO A 140 17.84 -7.17 1.26
N GLY A 141 17.58 -7.33 -0.03
CA GLY A 141 17.37 -6.19 -0.94
C GLY A 141 16.11 -5.38 -0.62
N LEU A 142 15.05 -6.04 -0.18
CA LEU A 142 13.82 -5.38 0.27
C LEU A 142 14.06 -4.57 1.56
N LEU A 143 14.74 -5.14 2.55
CA LEU A 143 15.09 -4.44 3.79
C LEU A 143 15.96 -3.21 3.52
N THR A 144 17.01 -3.36 2.70
CA THR A 144 17.87 -2.24 2.30
C THR A 144 17.05 -1.11 1.66
N ARG A 145 16.09 -1.44 0.81
CA ARG A 145 15.23 -0.45 0.15
C ARG A 145 14.33 0.29 1.14
N LEU A 146 13.70 -0.42 2.08
CA LEU A 146 12.84 0.19 3.10
C LEU A 146 13.65 1.03 4.09
N GLU A 147 14.78 0.51 4.55
CA GLU A 147 15.66 1.20 5.50
C GLU A 147 16.29 2.47 4.92
N SER A 148 16.60 2.48 3.62
CA SER A 148 17.10 3.69 2.93
C SER A 148 16.10 4.84 2.93
N GLU A 149 14.82 4.53 3.03
CA GLU A 149 13.72 5.51 3.14
C GLU A 149 13.31 5.81 4.59
N GLY A 150 13.95 5.17 5.57
CA GLY A 150 13.60 5.31 6.99
C GLY A 150 12.25 4.69 7.36
N LEU A 151 11.71 3.81 6.53
CA LEU A 151 10.41 3.17 6.74
C LEU A 151 10.51 2.02 7.75
N LYS A 152 9.51 1.91 8.63
CA LYS A 152 9.37 0.82 9.58
C LYS A 152 8.64 -0.36 8.95
N TYR A 153 9.03 -1.56 9.35
CA TYR A 153 8.40 -2.80 8.88
C TYR A 153 8.38 -3.86 9.99
N GLU A 154 7.55 -4.86 9.81
CA GLU A 154 7.53 -6.08 10.62
C GLU A 154 7.89 -7.25 9.71
N LEU A 155 8.88 -8.05 10.10
CA LEU A 155 9.31 -9.24 9.36
C LEU A 155 8.82 -10.51 10.07
N ILE A 156 8.08 -11.33 9.33
CA ILE A 156 7.52 -12.61 9.80
C ILE A 156 8.10 -13.73 8.96
N ASP A 157 8.75 -14.70 9.59
CA ASP A 157 9.21 -15.92 8.93
C ASP A 157 8.05 -16.93 8.90
N LEU A 158 7.62 -17.29 7.70
CA LEU A 158 6.55 -18.25 7.48
C LEU A 158 7.06 -19.66 7.13
N THR A 159 8.36 -19.94 7.32
CA THR A 159 8.90 -21.27 7.09
C THR A 159 8.31 -22.25 8.11
N SER A 160 7.58 -23.28 7.64
CA SER A 160 7.13 -24.37 8.50
C SER A 160 8.24 -25.39 8.74
N GLU A 161 8.24 -26.02 9.90
CA GLU A 161 9.15 -27.13 10.25
C GLU A 161 9.01 -28.36 9.34
#